data_c9d4d648f343c8bab9e2479e1cff0724
#
_entry.id   c9d4d648f343c8bab9e2479e1cff0724
#
_cell.length_a   1.000
_cell.length_b   1.000
_cell.length_c   1.000
_cell.angle_alpha   90.00
_cell.angle_beta   90.00
_cell.angle_gamma   90.00
#
_symmetry.space_group_name_H-M   'P 1'
#
loop_
_entity.id
_entity.type
_entity.pdbx_description
1 polymer ?
#
loop_
_entity_poly.entity_id
_entity_poly.type
_entity_poly.pdbx_seq_one_letter_code
_entity_poly.pdbx_strand_id
1 'polypeptide(L)'
;MRKAGRTFVASIVSALALLLGGCSSSSAPPQPRGQDVSARDPLGATVLMQQGQRLVAEGRFADGMAKYQAVLKMQPKNPTIHNLIGQADLWRGDAAKAVDSFSRALALAPTYSDARNNRGVAYAQLGQYAMAESDYLAVLADMTYANRAGVYLNLGVLYFGRGNLAAAEENLRHAASSSGPVDAYFLLGQVEDKLGKPALAESALREAATRAPERPDIALALGRLLEGQGRTDEARKIYVRIIEVAPNSPEAAQVRPKVSR
;
A
#
# COMPACT_ATOMS: atom_id res chain seq x y z
N MET A 1 9.91 25.49 7.50
CA MET A 1 10.24 24.26 6.76
C MET A 1 9.78 22.93 7.38
N ARG A 2 9.17 22.88 8.59
CA ARG A 2 8.72 21.63 9.27
C ARG A 2 7.29 21.16 8.92
N LYS A 3 6.45 21.94 8.23
CA LYS A 3 5.06 21.58 7.90
C LYS A 3 4.88 20.80 6.60
N ALA A 4 5.78 20.96 5.63
CA ALA A 4 5.68 20.29 4.31
C ALA A 4 5.98 18.78 4.37
N GLY A 5 6.83 18.34 5.30
CA GLY A 5 7.14 16.90 5.46
C GLY A 5 5.98 16.07 6.04
N ARG A 6 5.14 16.66 6.89
CA ARG A 6 4.02 15.94 7.53
C ARG A 6 2.86 15.65 6.57
N THR A 7 2.59 16.54 5.63
CA THR A 7 1.55 16.36 4.61
C THR A 7 1.94 15.33 3.54
N PHE A 8 3.23 15.26 3.20
CA PHE A 8 3.73 14.32 2.19
C PHE A 8 3.71 12.87 2.70
N VAL A 9 4.13 12.65 3.95
CA VAL A 9 4.07 11.32 4.60
C VAL A 9 2.63 10.85 4.78
N ALA A 10 1.72 11.74 5.17
CA ALA A 10 0.30 11.41 5.31
C ALA A 10 -0.33 10.98 3.97
N SER A 11 0.06 11.61 2.85
CA SER A 11 -0.42 11.23 1.51
C SER A 11 0.14 9.88 1.05
N ILE A 12 1.42 9.58 1.31
CA ILE A 12 2.02 8.29 0.94
C ILE A 12 1.48 7.17 1.82
N VAL A 13 1.30 7.41 3.12
CA VAL A 13 0.73 6.42 4.05
C VAL A 13 -0.75 6.16 3.74
N SER A 14 -1.51 7.18 3.30
CA SER A 14 -2.90 7.01 2.83
C SER A 14 -2.97 6.24 1.51
N ALA A 15 -2.00 6.42 0.60
CA ALA A 15 -1.90 5.62 -0.62
C ALA A 15 -1.50 4.17 -0.32
N LEU A 16 -0.71 3.92 0.74
CA LEU A 16 -0.33 2.57 1.15
C LEU A 16 -1.52 1.77 1.71
N ALA A 17 -2.52 2.45 2.30
CA ALA A 17 -3.76 1.78 2.72
C ALA A 17 -4.52 1.16 1.54
N LEU A 18 -4.35 1.68 0.32
CA LEU A 18 -4.90 1.12 -0.92
C LEU A 18 -4.14 -0.12 -1.42
N LEU A 19 -2.87 -0.31 -1.00
CA LEU A 19 -2.05 -1.46 -1.38
C LEU A 19 -2.31 -2.73 -0.54
N LEU A 20 -3.15 -2.66 0.49
CA LEU A 20 -3.61 -3.84 1.24
C LEU A 20 -4.55 -4.74 0.41
N GLY A 21 -4.95 -4.30 -0.77
CA GLY A 21 -5.71 -5.05 -1.76
C GLY A 21 -4.82 -5.85 -2.71
N GLY A 22 -3.87 -6.64 -2.21
CA GLY A 22 -3.13 -7.63 -3.00
C GLY A 22 -4.09 -8.62 -3.63
N CYS A 23 -4.42 -8.39 -4.89
CA CYS A 23 -5.36 -9.13 -5.70
C CYS A 23 -4.95 -10.59 -5.87
N SER A 24 -5.74 -11.48 -5.34
CA SER A 24 -5.97 -12.74 -6.02
C SER A 24 -7.15 -12.54 -6.96
N SER A 25 -6.90 -12.40 -8.27
CA SER A 25 -7.91 -12.53 -9.30
C SER A 25 -8.34 -14.00 -9.36
N SER A 26 -9.36 -14.35 -8.58
CA SER A 26 -10.13 -15.55 -8.80
C SER A 26 -11.55 -15.13 -9.16
N SER A 27 -11.98 -15.49 -10.36
CA SER A 27 -13.36 -15.41 -10.84
C SER A 27 -14.29 -15.98 -9.77
N ALA A 28 -15.19 -15.14 -9.24
CA ALA A 28 -16.14 -15.54 -8.22
C ALA A 28 -17.14 -16.55 -8.81
N PRO A 29 -17.42 -17.66 -8.11
CA PRO A 29 -18.51 -18.55 -8.47
C PRO A 29 -19.87 -17.89 -8.23
N PRO A 30 -20.95 -18.27 -8.95
CA PRO A 30 -22.27 -17.68 -8.82
C PRO A 30 -22.84 -17.92 -7.42
N GLN A 31 -23.41 -16.86 -6.86
CA GLN A 31 -23.93 -16.83 -5.48
C GLN A 31 -25.23 -17.64 -5.33
N PRO A 32 -25.36 -18.51 -4.34
CA PRO A 32 -26.66 -19.01 -3.90
C PRO A 32 -27.41 -17.91 -3.13
N ARG A 33 -28.64 -17.62 -3.56
CA ARG A 33 -29.57 -16.72 -2.88
C ARG A 33 -30.09 -17.39 -1.62
N GLY A 34 -29.91 -16.72 -0.48
CA GLY A 34 -30.72 -16.92 0.73
C GLY A 34 -30.57 -18.27 1.42
N GLN A 35 -29.40 -18.53 2.04
CA GLN A 35 -29.29 -19.57 3.07
C GLN A 35 -28.99 -18.89 4.41
N ASP A 36 -29.87 -19.12 5.38
CA ASP A 36 -29.64 -18.88 6.82
C ASP A 36 -28.47 -19.81 7.23
N VAL A 37 -27.29 -19.22 7.34
CA VAL A 37 -26.08 -19.94 7.68
C VAL A 37 -26.05 -20.16 9.18
N SER A 38 -26.28 -21.39 9.62
CA SER A 38 -26.31 -21.75 11.03
C SER A 38 -24.95 -21.48 11.70
N ALA A 39 -25.00 -21.05 12.96
CA ALA A 39 -23.84 -20.59 13.74
C ALA A 39 -22.72 -21.63 13.99
N ARG A 40 -22.84 -22.86 13.47
CA ARG A 40 -21.87 -23.96 13.63
C ARG A 40 -21.22 -24.41 12.35
N ASP A 41 -21.53 -23.76 11.20
CA ASP A 41 -21.03 -24.16 9.91
C ASP A 41 -19.73 -23.40 9.56
N PRO A 42 -18.57 -24.08 9.43
CA PRO A 42 -17.31 -23.44 8.99
C PRO A 42 -17.43 -22.78 7.60
N LEU A 43 -18.22 -23.36 6.71
CA LEU A 43 -18.52 -22.78 5.38
C LEU A 43 -19.24 -21.45 5.50
N GLY A 44 -20.18 -21.37 6.42
CA GLY A 44 -20.93 -20.15 6.67
C GLY A 44 -20.08 -19.00 7.20
N ALA A 45 -19.15 -19.29 8.07
CA ALA A 45 -18.20 -18.29 8.56
C ALA A 45 -17.35 -17.73 7.40
N THR A 46 -16.86 -18.62 6.51
CA THR A 46 -16.08 -18.23 5.34
C THR A 46 -16.88 -17.35 4.37
N VAL A 47 -18.12 -17.71 4.09
CA VAL A 47 -19.02 -16.92 3.24
C VAL A 47 -19.28 -15.54 3.84
N LEU A 48 -19.53 -15.46 5.16
CA LEU A 48 -19.73 -14.18 5.84
C LEU A 48 -18.47 -13.31 5.82
N MET A 49 -17.28 -13.89 5.99
CA MET A 49 -16.02 -13.16 5.87
C MET A 49 -15.83 -12.58 4.47
N GLN A 50 -16.06 -13.37 3.42
CA GLN A 50 -15.98 -12.91 2.03
C GLN A 50 -17.02 -11.81 1.71
N GLN A 51 -18.25 -11.97 2.17
CA GLN A 51 -19.27 -10.94 2.03
C GLN A 51 -18.85 -9.64 2.75
N GLY A 52 -18.30 -9.77 3.96
CA GLY A 52 -17.78 -8.64 4.72
C GLY A 52 -16.66 -7.91 4.00
N GLN A 53 -15.68 -8.64 3.46
CA GLN A 53 -14.58 -8.07 2.66
C GLN A 53 -15.09 -7.31 1.43
N ARG A 54 -16.05 -7.90 0.70
CA ARG A 54 -16.67 -7.25 -0.45
C ARG A 54 -17.38 -5.95 -0.05
N LEU A 55 -18.18 -5.98 1.00
CA LEU A 55 -18.91 -4.80 1.50
C LEU A 55 -17.94 -3.69 1.93
N VAL A 56 -16.85 -4.04 2.61
CA VAL A 56 -15.79 -3.09 2.99
C VAL A 56 -15.14 -2.49 1.73
N ALA A 57 -14.83 -3.30 0.72
CA ALA A 57 -14.27 -2.83 -0.55
C ALA A 57 -15.22 -1.89 -1.32
N GLU A 58 -16.53 -2.10 -1.18
CA GLU A 58 -17.59 -1.22 -1.72
C GLU A 58 -17.80 0.06 -0.87
N GLY A 59 -17.02 0.27 0.21
CA GLY A 59 -17.18 1.39 1.15
C GLY A 59 -18.35 1.24 2.14
N ARG A 60 -19.04 0.11 2.16
CA ARG A 60 -20.16 -0.22 3.04
C ARG A 60 -19.66 -0.79 4.36
N PHE A 61 -18.89 0.01 5.08
CA PHE A 61 -18.18 -0.43 6.28
C PHE A 61 -19.10 -0.98 7.38
N ALA A 62 -20.27 -0.34 7.61
CA ALA A 62 -21.20 -0.79 8.65
C ALA A 62 -21.74 -2.20 8.37
N ASP A 63 -22.10 -2.45 7.10
CA ASP A 63 -22.61 -3.75 6.67
C ASP A 63 -21.51 -4.82 6.72
N GLY A 64 -20.30 -4.49 6.28
CA GLY A 64 -19.14 -5.36 6.36
C GLY A 64 -18.80 -5.74 7.80
N MET A 65 -18.76 -4.75 8.70
CA MET A 65 -18.54 -4.97 10.13
C MET A 65 -19.63 -5.83 10.78
N ALA A 66 -20.90 -5.69 10.38
CA ALA A 66 -21.98 -6.56 10.86
C ALA A 66 -21.74 -8.03 10.48
N LYS A 67 -21.20 -8.30 9.24
CA LYS A 67 -20.82 -9.66 8.84
C LYS A 67 -19.67 -10.19 9.69
N TYR A 68 -18.63 -9.37 9.94
CA TYR A 68 -17.52 -9.76 10.80
C TYR A 68 -17.94 -10.04 12.23
N GLN A 69 -18.86 -9.24 12.80
CA GLN A 69 -19.44 -9.50 14.13
C GLN A 69 -20.23 -10.80 14.18
N ALA A 70 -20.98 -11.15 13.13
CA ALA A 70 -21.65 -12.43 13.04
C ALA A 70 -20.64 -13.60 13.09
N VAL A 71 -19.51 -13.48 12.36
CA VAL A 71 -18.44 -14.48 12.41
C VAL A 71 -17.81 -14.56 13.81
N LEU A 72 -17.57 -13.43 14.49
CA LEU A 72 -17.04 -13.42 15.86
C LEU A 72 -17.95 -14.15 16.86
N LYS A 73 -19.29 -14.05 16.70
CA LYS A 73 -20.22 -14.81 17.54
C LYS A 73 -20.11 -16.31 17.31
N MET A 74 -19.82 -16.73 16.08
CA MET A 74 -19.62 -18.13 15.70
C MET A 74 -18.25 -18.67 16.11
N GLN A 75 -17.23 -17.85 15.92
CA GLN A 75 -15.80 -18.21 16.06
C GLN A 75 -15.05 -17.11 16.84
N PRO A 76 -15.26 -16.95 18.14
CA PRO A 76 -14.70 -15.84 18.92
C PRO A 76 -13.16 -15.87 19.05
N LYS A 77 -12.53 -17.01 18.76
CA LYS A 77 -11.06 -17.21 18.81
C LYS A 77 -10.44 -17.33 17.42
N ASN A 78 -11.15 -16.86 16.37
CA ASN A 78 -10.59 -16.88 15.02
C ASN A 78 -9.69 -15.65 14.78
N PRO A 79 -8.36 -15.79 14.62
CA PRO A 79 -7.47 -14.65 14.42
C PRO A 79 -7.70 -13.93 13.11
N THR A 80 -8.16 -14.64 12.07
CA THR A 80 -8.41 -14.06 10.74
C THR A 80 -9.49 -12.98 10.79
N ILE A 81 -10.56 -13.20 11.59
CA ILE A 81 -11.63 -12.20 11.67
C ILE A 81 -11.16 -10.91 12.37
N HIS A 82 -10.30 -11.02 13.39
CA HIS A 82 -9.71 -9.86 14.01
C HIS A 82 -8.79 -9.09 13.05
N ASN A 83 -8.03 -9.81 12.21
CA ASN A 83 -7.24 -9.18 11.15
C ASN A 83 -8.14 -8.45 10.11
N LEU A 84 -9.25 -9.05 9.67
CA LEU A 84 -10.19 -8.42 8.74
C LEU A 84 -10.87 -7.17 9.34
N ILE A 85 -11.21 -7.20 10.63
CA ILE A 85 -11.75 -6.03 11.33
C ILE A 85 -10.71 -4.92 11.36
N GLY A 86 -9.45 -5.23 11.71
CA GLY A 86 -8.36 -4.27 11.71
C GLY A 86 -8.11 -3.64 10.33
N GLN A 87 -8.17 -4.42 9.26
CA GLN A 87 -8.10 -3.91 7.89
C GLN A 87 -9.23 -2.94 7.57
N ALA A 88 -10.47 -3.28 7.95
CA ALA A 88 -11.63 -2.40 7.76
C ALA A 88 -11.48 -1.09 8.56
N ASP A 89 -10.96 -1.15 9.78
CA ASP A 89 -10.68 0.03 10.60
C ASP A 89 -9.60 0.91 9.97
N LEU A 90 -8.52 0.32 9.41
CA LEU A 90 -7.50 1.06 8.65
C LEU A 90 -8.09 1.79 7.44
N TRP A 91 -8.96 1.15 6.68
CA TRP A 91 -9.61 1.75 5.50
C TRP A 91 -10.52 2.92 5.90
N ARG A 92 -11.11 2.88 7.09
CA ARG A 92 -11.88 3.98 7.66
C ARG A 92 -11.00 5.11 8.22
N GLY A 93 -9.69 4.92 8.32
CA GLY A 93 -8.76 5.84 8.96
C GLY A 93 -8.68 5.70 10.49
N ASP A 94 -9.31 4.66 11.06
CA ASP A 94 -9.32 4.39 12.51
C ASP A 94 -8.10 3.55 12.94
N ALA A 95 -6.89 4.06 12.69
CA ALA A 95 -5.65 3.32 12.92
C ALA A 95 -5.47 2.80 14.36
N ALA A 96 -5.99 3.53 15.36
CA ALA A 96 -5.93 3.08 16.75
C ALA A 96 -6.76 1.81 16.99
N LYS A 97 -7.99 1.76 16.46
CA LYS A 97 -8.83 0.54 16.54
C LYS A 97 -8.22 -0.61 15.76
N ALA A 98 -7.59 -0.31 14.62
CA ALA A 98 -6.88 -1.31 13.83
C ALA A 98 -5.75 -1.97 14.63
N VAL A 99 -4.94 -1.19 15.36
CA VAL A 99 -3.89 -1.74 16.26
C VAL A 99 -4.50 -2.70 17.28
N ASP A 100 -5.62 -2.34 17.92
CA ASP A 100 -6.28 -3.19 18.89
C ASP A 100 -6.74 -4.52 18.25
N SER A 101 -7.36 -4.44 17.07
CA SER A 101 -7.86 -5.60 16.34
C SER A 101 -6.73 -6.53 15.90
N PHE A 102 -5.66 -5.99 15.32
CA PHE A 102 -4.49 -6.78 14.95
C PHE A 102 -3.76 -7.38 16.17
N SER A 103 -3.71 -6.65 17.28
CA SER A 103 -3.13 -7.16 18.52
C SER A 103 -3.92 -8.34 19.09
N ARG A 104 -5.25 -8.33 18.97
CA ARG A 104 -6.11 -9.49 19.29
C ARG A 104 -5.83 -10.67 18.36
N ALA A 105 -5.68 -10.41 17.05
CA ALA A 105 -5.30 -11.46 16.10
C ALA A 105 -3.97 -12.12 16.49
N LEU A 106 -2.98 -11.30 16.84
CA LEU A 106 -1.65 -11.78 17.25
C LEU A 106 -1.63 -12.44 18.62
N ALA A 107 -2.51 -12.05 19.54
CA ALA A 107 -2.67 -12.77 20.83
C ALA A 107 -3.23 -14.19 20.62
N LEU A 108 -4.07 -14.39 19.60
CA LEU A 108 -4.61 -15.70 19.22
C LEU A 108 -3.66 -16.53 18.35
N ALA A 109 -2.88 -15.86 17.49
CA ALA A 109 -1.92 -16.47 16.58
C ALA A 109 -0.64 -15.62 16.52
N PRO A 110 0.35 -15.83 17.40
CA PRO A 110 1.57 -15.02 17.48
C PRO A 110 2.43 -15.02 16.22
N THR A 111 2.31 -16.04 15.38
CA THR A 111 3.04 -16.19 14.11
C THR A 111 2.29 -15.66 12.90
N TYR A 112 1.16 -14.97 13.09
CA TYR A 112 0.34 -14.45 11.99
C TYR A 112 1.01 -13.22 11.35
N SER A 113 1.88 -13.46 10.37
CA SER A 113 2.70 -12.45 9.72
C SER A 113 1.88 -11.35 9.03
N ASP A 114 0.71 -11.68 8.41
CA ASP A 114 -0.16 -10.66 7.81
C ASP A 114 -0.71 -9.69 8.86
N ALA A 115 -1.20 -10.18 9.99
CA ALA A 115 -1.72 -9.33 11.06
C ALA A 115 -0.62 -8.45 11.66
N ARG A 116 0.60 -8.96 11.75
CA ARG A 116 1.77 -8.22 12.23
C ARG A 116 2.17 -7.13 11.24
N ASN A 117 2.26 -7.44 9.94
CA ASN A 117 2.51 -6.42 8.91
C ASN A 117 1.45 -5.31 8.93
N ASN A 118 0.18 -5.68 9.01
CA ASN A 118 -0.93 -4.74 9.03
C ASN A 118 -0.93 -3.86 10.30
N ARG A 119 -0.52 -4.43 11.45
CA ARG A 119 -0.33 -3.65 12.68
C ARG A 119 0.82 -2.65 12.53
N GLY A 120 1.90 -3.03 11.87
CA GLY A 120 2.99 -2.13 11.50
C GLY A 120 2.50 -0.94 10.67
N VAL A 121 1.62 -1.18 9.68
CA VAL A 121 0.99 -0.11 8.89
C VAL A 121 0.15 0.82 9.79
N ALA A 122 -0.65 0.26 10.71
CA ALA A 122 -1.44 1.04 11.65
C ALA A 122 -0.57 1.89 12.58
N TYR A 123 0.52 1.33 13.12
CA TYR A 123 1.49 2.09 13.91
C TYR A 123 2.16 3.21 13.11
N ALA A 124 2.52 2.98 11.85
CA ALA A 124 3.11 4.01 11.00
C ALA A 124 2.12 5.17 10.75
N GLN A 125 0.83 4.90 10.55
CA GLN A 125 -0.22 5.92 10.43
C GLN A 125 -0.37 6.76 11.71
N LEU A 126 -0.19 6.14 12.87
CA LEU A 126 -0.21 6.83 14.18
C LEU A 126 1.10 7.59 14.49
N GLY A 127 2.10 7.53 13.61
CA GLY A 127 3.42 8.11 13.86
C GLY A 127 4.28 7.32 14.86
N GLN A 128 3.85 6.13 15.23
CA GLN A 128 4.54 5.21 16.15
C GLN A 128 5.59 4.38 15.38
N TYR A 129 6.55 5.07 14.76
CA TYR A 129 7.47 4.49 13.78
C TYR A 129 8.35 3.36 14.33
N ALA A 130 8.79 3.45 15.58
CA ALA A 130 9.60 2.39 16.19
C ALA A 130 8.82 1.08 16.35
N MET A 131 7.53 1.15 16.67
CA MET A 131 6.65 -0.01 16.76
C MET A 131 6.36 -0.61 15.39
N ALA A 132 6.13 0.26 14.38
CA ALA A 132 5.96 -0.18 13.00
C ALA A 132 7.20 -0.93 12.48
N GLU A 133 8.38 -0.36 12.69
CA GLU A 133 9.67 -0.94 12.30
C GLU A 133 9.87 -2.30 12.96
N SER A 134 9.61 -2.41 14.27
CA SER A 134 9.69 -3.66 15.01
C SER A 134 8.78 -4.76 14.44
N ASP A 135 7.52 -4.40 14.12
CA ASP A 135 6.59 -5.35 13.53
C ASP A 135 7.05 -5.79 12.12
N TYR A 136 7.50 -4.88 11.26
CA TYR A 136 8.00 -5.23 9.93
C TYR A 136 9.25 -6.13 9.98
N LEU A 137 10.20 -5.82 10.85
CA LEU A 137 11.40 -6.65 11.01
C LEU A 137 11.05 -8.05 11.53
N ALA A 138 10.08 -8.15 12.43
CA ALA A 138 9.60 -9.45 12.92
C ALA A 138 8.92 -10.27 11.80
N VAL A 139 8.21 -9.63 10.86
CA VAL A 139 7.68 -10.32 9.66
C VAL A 139 8.81 -10.77 8.76
N LEU A 140 9.83 -9.95 8.52
CA LEU A 140 10.96 -10.31 7.67
C LEU A 140 11.83 -11.44 8.25
N ALA A 141 11.79 -11.67 9.57
CA ALA A 141 12.42 -12.81 10.19
C ALA A 141 11.74 -14.16 9.83
N ASP A 142 10.47 -14.12 9.42
CA ASP A 142 9.78 -15.26 8.84
C ASP A 142 10.18 -15.42 7.36
N MET A 143 11.12 -16.33 7.10
CA MET A 143 11.62 -16.58 5.74
C MET A 143 10.58 -17.23 4.82
N THR A 144 9.48 -17.74 5.38
CA THR A 144 8.39 -18.38 4.62
C THR A 144 7.31 -17.39 4.19
N TYR A 145 7.35 -16.16 4.73
CA TYR A 145 6.37 -15.14 4.39
C TYR A 145 6.47 -14.72 2.92
N ALA A 146 5.40 -14.96 2.16
CA ALA A 146 5.41 -14.79 0.71
C ALA A 146 5.53 -13.30 0.27
N ASN A 147 4.86 -12.38 0.97
CA ASN A 147 4.84 -10.96 0.58
C ASN A 147 5.95 -10.15 1.25
N ARG A 148 7.20 -10.64 1.21
CA ARG A 148 8.35 -9.93 1.76
C ARG A 148 8.62 -8.59 1.05
N ALA A 149 8.38 -8.52 -0.27
CA ALA A 149 8.54 -7.30 -1.05
C ALA A 149 7.64 -6.16 -0.55
N GLY A 150 6.38 -6.46 -0.19
CA GLY A 150 5.47 -5.49 0.42
C GLY A 150 5.96 -4.98 1.78
N VAL A 151 6.56 -5.85 2.60
CA VAL A 151 7.13 -5.45 3.90
C VAL A 151 8.36 -4.56 3.72
N TYR A 152 9.24 -4.88 2.78
CA TYR A 152 10.38 -4.02 2.44
C TYR A 152 9.92 -2.67 1.89
N LEU A 153 8.84 -2.64 1.09
CA LEU A 153 8.24 -1.38 0.65
C LEU A 153 7.77 -0.54 1.85
N ASN A 154 7.07 -1.15 2.80
CA ASN A 154 6.60 -0.48 4.01
C ASN A 154 7.76 0.11 4.83
N LEU A 155 8.86 -0.64 5.01
CA LEU A 155 10.08 -0.13 5.65
C LEU A 155 10.71 1.02 4.85
N GLY A 156 10.79 0.89 3.53
CA GLY A 156 11.30 1.94 2.65
C GLY A 156 10.52 3.25 2.79
N VAL A 157 9.19 3.16 2.78
CA VAL A 157 8.30 4.32 3.01
C VAL A 157 8.49 4.92 4.39
N LEU A 158 8.61 4.08 5.40
CA LEU A 158 8.83 4.52 6.79
C LEU A 158 10.14 5.29 6.92
N TYR A 159 11.24 4.76 6.40
CA TYR A 159 12.55 5.43 6.46
C TYR A 159 12.59 6.68 5.59
N PHE A 160 11.98 6.65 4.40
CA PHE A 160 11.86 7.83 3.54
C PHE A 160 11.12 8.97 4.24
N GLY A 161 9.99 8.67 4.89
CA GLY A 161 9.22 9.63 5.66
C GLY A 161 9.99 10.24 6.84
N ARG A 162 10.95 9.49 7.40
CA ARG A 162 11.84 9.96 8.48
C ARG A 162 13.09 10.68 7.96
N GLY A 163 13.28 10.75 6.65
CA GLY A 163 14.46 11.37 6.03
C GLY A 163 15.71 10.50 6.05
N ASN A 164 15.62 9.23 6.48
CA ASN A 164 16.71 8.29 6.40
C ASN A 164 16.79 7.68 5.00
N LEU A 165 17.37 8.47 4.06
CA LEU A 165 17.39 8.10 2.66
C LEU A 165 18.23 6.84 2.38
N ALA A 166 19.28 6.59 3.16
CA ALA A 166 20.12 5.41 2.98
C ALA A 166 19.36 4.12 3.32
N ALA A 167 18.70 4.08 4.48
CA ALA A 167 17.87 2.94 4.84
C ALA A 167 16.65 2.78 3.94
N ALA A 168 16.06 3.89 3.46
CA ALA A 168 14.97 3.85 2.49
C ALA A 168 15.43 3.22 1.17
N GLU A 169 16.58 3.64 0.62
CA GLU A 169 17.15 3.07 -0.60
C GLU A 169 17.37 1.57 -0.47
N GLU A 170 17.99 1.12 0.62
CA GLU A 170 18.28 -0.29 0.86
C GLU A 170 16.98 -1.13 0.85
N ASN A 171 15.98 -0.71 1.62
CA ASN A 171 14.73 -1.46 1.72
C ASN A 171 13.92 -1.40 0.42
N LEU A 172 13.87 -0.23 -0.25
CA LEU A 172 13.18 -0.10 -1.53
C LEU A 172 13.85 -0.93 -2.63
N ARG A 173 15.18 -1.10 -2.60
CA ARG A 173 15.89 -1.98 -3.54
C ARG A 173 15.52 -3.46 -3.31
N HIS A 174 15.36 -3.89 -2.06
CA HIS A 174 14.84 -5.22 -1.77
C HIS A 174 13.38 -5.39 -2.23
N ALA A 175 12.56 -4.34 -2.10
CA ALA A 175 11.18 -4.35 -2.57
C ALA A 175 11.08 -4.34 -4.10
N ALA A 176 11.99 -3.64 -4.80
CA ALA A 176 12.04 -3.51 -6.26
C ALA A 176 12.66 -4.77 -6.92
N SER A 177 12.18 -5.94 -6.55
CA SER A 177 12.54 -7.21 -7.20
C SER A 177 11.75 -7.41 -8.50
N SER A 178 12.10 -8.42 -9.29
CA SER A 178 11.42 -8.72 -10.57
C SER A 178 9.90 -8.89 -10.45
N SER A 179 9.40 -9.34 -9.30
CA SER A 179 7.99 -9.46 -8.97
C SER A 179 7.51 -8.39 -7.96
N GLY A 180 8.34 -7.40 -7.66
CA GLY A 180 8.03 -6.35 -6.69
C GLY A 180 6.97 -5.37 -7.16
N PRO A 181 6.32 -4.68 -6.22
CA PRO A 181 5.29 -3.70 -6.54
C PRO A 181 5.86 -2.48 -7.29
N VAL A 182 5.07 -1.90 -8.19
CA VAL A 182 5.46 -0.71 -8.99
C VAL A 182 5.89 0.45 -8.10
N ASP A 183 5.21 0.64 -6.97
CA ASP A 183 5.52 1.72 -6.03
C ASP A 183 6.92 1.59 -5.41
N ALA A 184 7.48 0.38 -5.33
CA ALA A 184 8.85 0.20 -4.87
C ALA A 184 9.86 0.83 -5.84
N TYR A 185 9.69 0.63 -7.13
CA TYR A 185 10.52 1.25 -8.17
C TYR A 185 10.32 2.77 -8.21
N PHE A 186 9.09 3.22 -8.12
CA PHE A 186 8.77 4.64 -8.11
C PHE A 186 9.41 5.37 -6.93
N LEU A 187 9.25 4.84 -5.72
CA LEU A 187 9.85 5.44 -4.53
C LEU A 187 11.36 5.29 -4.51
N LEU A 188 11.90 4.18 -5.00
CA LEU A 188 13.35 4.00 -5.15
C LEU A 188 13.93 5.09 -6.03
N GLY A 189 13.34 5.35 -7.21
CA GLY A 189 13.78 6.43 -8.08
C GLY A 189 13.75 7.80 -7.42
N GLN A 190 12.70 8.10 -6.63
CA GLN A 190 12.64 9.36 -5.88
C GLN A 190 13.71 9.48 -4.79
N VAL A 191 14.02 8.38 -4.11
CA VAL A 191 15.06 8.33 -3.07
C VAL A 191 16.43 8.48 -3.70
N GLU A 192 16.71 7.79 -4.80
CA GLU A 192 17.97 7.85 -5.51
C GLU A 192 18.24 9.25 -6.12
N ASP A 193 17.20 9.92 -6.64
CA ASP A 193 17.27 11.32 -7.07
C ASP A 193 17.68 12.24 -5.90
N LYS A 194 17.04 12.10 -4.75
CA LYS A 194 17.38 12.87 -3.53
C LYS A 194 18.78 12.56 -2.99
N LEU A 195 19.32 11.38 -3.27
CA LEU A 195 20.68 10.97 -2.93
C LEU A 195 21.72 11.46 -3.97
N GLY A 196 21.29 12.15 -5.03
CA GLY A 196 22.17 12.60 -6.10
C GLY A 196 22.67 11.46 -6.98
N LYS A 197 21.89 10.41 -7.17
CA LYS A 197 22.17 9.24 -8.00
C LYS A 197 21.28 9.23 -9.26
N PRO A 198 21.37 10.23 -10.15
CA PRO A 198 20.37 10.43 -11.22
C PRO A 198 20.28 9.28 -12.21
N ALA A 199 21.37 8.55 -12.47
CA ALA A 199 21.34 7.40 -13.39
C ALA A 199 20.55 6.21 -12.81
N LEU A 200 20.69 5.95 -11.51
CA LEU A 200 19.91 4.91 -10.83
C LEU A 200 18.44 5.33 -10.73
N ALA A 201 18.18 6.57 -10.35
CA ALA A 201 16.83 7.14 -10.29
C ALA A 201 16.09 7.02 -11.63
N GLU A 202 16.78 7.33 -12.75
CA GLU A 202 16.20 7.18 -14.08
C GLU A 202 15.86 5.72 -14.38
N SER A 203 16.76 4.79 -14.08
CA SER A 203 16.52 3.36 -14.28
C SER A 203 15.28 2.88 -13.52
N ALA A 204 15.19 3.23 -12.25
CA ALA A 204 14.05 2.85 -11.40
C ALA A 204 12.72 3.48 -11.89
N LEU A 205 12.73 4.77 -12.24
CA LEU A 205 11.53 5.45 -12.74
C LEU A 205 11.08 4.94 -14.12
N ARG A 206 12.02 4.58 -15.01
CA ARG A 206 11.69 3.94 -16.31
C ARG A 206 11.05 2.58 -16.12
N GLU A 207 11.56 1.77 -15.19
CA GLU A 207 10.98 0.49 -14.86
C GLU A 207 9.56 0.65 -14.29
N ALA A 208 9.35 1.61 -13.37
CA ALA A 208 8.03 1.93 -12.85
C ALA A 208 7.06 2.38 -13.96
N ALA A 209 7.51 3.26 -14.87
CA ALA A 209 6.70 3.75 -15.99
C ALA A 209 6.38 2.65 -17.02
N THR A 210 7.26 1.67 -17.20
CA THR A 210 7.01 0.52 -18.08
C THR A 210 5.95 -0.41 -17.50
N ARG A 211 5.95 -0.59 -16.17
CA ARG A 211 4.99 -1.47 -15.47
C ARG A 211 3.61 -0.84 -15.27
N ALA A 212 3.54 0.48 -15.19
CA ALA A 212 2.30 1.23 -15.00
C ALA A 212 2.26 2.47 -15.91
N PRO A 213 2.11 2.27 -17.23
CA PRO A 213 2.15 3.35 -18.21
C PRO A 213 0.98 4.33 -18.10
N GLU A 214 -0.09 3.94 -17.39
CA GLU A 214 -1.27 4.75 -17.11
C GLU A 214 -1.11 5.69 -15.91
N ARG A 215 -0.01 5.59 -15.16
CA ARG A 215 0.26 6.40 -13.96
C ARG A 215 0.97 7.71 -14.30
N PRO A 216 0.26 8.84 -14.32
CA PRO A 216 0.85 10.13 -14.69
C PRO A 216 1.83 10.67 -13.65
N ASP A 217 1.70 10.28 -12.38
CA ASP A 217 2.62 10.65 -11.29
C ASP A 217 4.03 10.08 -11.49
N ILE A 218 4.15 8.83 -11.95
CA ILE A 218 5.42 8.18 -12.30
C ILE A 218 6.05 8.87 -13.52
N ALA A 219 5.26 9.09 -14.57
CA ALA A 219 5.71 9.78 -15.76
C ALA A 219 6.18 11.22 -15.44
N LEU A 220 5.47 11.93 -14.58
CA LEU A 220 5.86 13.26 -14.13
C LEU A 220 7.19 13.25 -13.38
N ALA A 221 7.41 12.27 -12.50
CA ALA A 221 8.69 12.15 -11.78
C ALA A 221 9.86 11.91 -12.75
N LEU A 222 9.69 11.02 -13.73
CA LEU A 222 10.70 10.75 -14.76
C LEU A 222 10.96 12.00 -15.62
N GLY A 223 9.91 12.70 -16.05
CA GLY A 223 10.06 13.92 -16.84
C GLY A 223 10.82 15.03 -16.09
N ARG A 224 10.54 15.20 -14.80
CA ARG A 224 11.27 16.16 -13.94
C ARG A 224 12.73 15.79 -13.74
N LEU A 225 13.03 14.52 -13.56
CA LEU A 225 14.41 14.04 -13.46
C LEU A 225 15.20 14.36 -14.73
N LEU A 226 14.63 14.06 -15.91
CA LEU A 226 15.24 14.34 -17.20
C LEU A 226 15.41 15.86 -17.44
N GLU A 227 14.42 16.66 -17.08
CA GLU A 227 14.51 18.13 -17.15
C GLU A 227 15.65 18.66 -16.26
N GLY A 228 15.80 18.12 -15.04
CA GLY A 228 16.91 18.45 -14.14
C GLY A 228 18.29 18.06 -14.67
N GLN A 229 18.35 17.05 -15.54
CA GLN A 229 19.57 16.63 -16.27
C GLN A 229 19.83 17.46 -17.55
N GLY A 230 18.98 18.44 -17.89
CA GLY A 230 19.06 19.23 -19.12
C GLY A 230 18.53 18.51 -20.36
N ARG A 231 17.95 17.31 -20.22
CA ARG A 231 17.36 16.50 -21.32
C ARG A 231 15.92 16.94 -21.59
N THR A 232 15.76 18.22 -21.92
CA THR A 232 14.45 18.89 -22.02
C THR A 232 13.56 18.32 -23.12
N ASP A 233 14.14 17.88 -24.24
CA ASP A 233 13.37 17.30 -25.35
C ASP A 233 12.77 15.93 -24.96
N GLU A 234 13.47 15.13 -24.18
CA GLU A 234 12.96 13.85 -23.68
C GLU A 234 11.88 14.10 -22.62
N ALA A 235 12.13 15.02 -21.70
CA ALA A 235 11.14 15.42 -20.70
C ALA A 235 9.85 15.93 -21.37
N ARG A 236 9.96 16.76 -22.42
CA ARG A 236 8.81 17.27 -23.17
C ARG A 236 7.96 16.16 -23.79
N LYS A 237 8.60 15.15 -24.38
CA LYS A 237 7.88 13.97 -24.94
C LYS A 237 7.05 13.27 -23.86
N ILE A 238 7.61 13.10 -22.66
CA ILE A 238 6.91 12.50 -21.52
C ILE A 238 5.74 13.40 -21.09
N TYR A 239 5.93 14.71 -21.02
CA TYR A 239 4.89 15.65 -20.63
C TYR A 239 3.72 15.68 -21.64
N VAL A 240 4.01 15.59 -22.95
CA VAL A 240 2.96 15.41 -23.97
C VAL A 240 2.17 14.14 -23.72
N ARG A 241 2.86 13.04 -23.46
CA ARG A 241 2.22 11.74 -23.16
C ARG A 241 1.30 11.79 -21.94
N ILE A 242 1.69 12.51 -20.88
CA ILE A 242 0.84 12.70 -19.69
C ILE A 242 -0.47 13.39 -20.07
N ILE A 243 -0.41 14.45 -20.92
CA ILE A 243 -1.60 15.19 -21.36
C ILE A 243 -2.51 14.31 -22.23
N GLU A 244 -1.94 13.43 -23.06
CA GLU A 244 -2.69 12.51 -23.92
C GLU A 244 -3.41 11.42 -23.12
N VAL A 245 -2.70 10.79 -22.17
CA VAL A 245 -3.22 9.62 -21.42
C VAL A 245 -4.15 10.04 -20.29
N ALA A 246 -3.84 11.14 -19.61
CA ALA A 246 -4.57 11.59 -18.42
C ALA A 246 -4.87 13.11 -18.48
N PRO A 247 -5.65 13.60 -19.47
CA PRO A 247 -5.82 15.03 -19.76
C PRO A 247 -6.41 15.84 -18.60
N ASN A 248 -7.13 15.21 -17.70
CA ASN A 248 -7.79 15.85 -16.56
C ASN A 248 -7.03 15.63 -15.23
N SER A 249 -5.86 15.00 -15.27
CA SER A 249 -5.07 14.76 -14.07
C SER A 249 -4.40 16.04 -13.54
N PRO A 250 -4.11 16.12 -12.25
CA PRO A 250 -3.30 17.19 -11.68
C PRO A 250 -1.92 17.31 -12.32
N GLU A 251 -1.33 16.19 -12.74
CA GLU A 251 -0.04 16.12 -13.41
C GLU A 251 -0.11 16.77 -14.81
N ALA A 252 -1.16 16.50 -15.59
CA ALA A 252 -1.38 17.13 -16.88
C ALA A 252 -1.51 18.65 -16.74
N ALA A 253 -2.23 19.14 -15.74
CA ALA A 253 -2.34 20.56 -15.46
C ALA A 253 -0.96 21.21 -15.16
N GLN A 254 -0.07 20.50 -14.44
CA GLN A 254 1.26 21.00 -14.11
C GLN A 254 2.21 21.09 -15.33
N VAL A 255 2.06 20.19 -16.32
CA VAL A 255 2.99 20.10 -17.45
C VAL A 255 2.52 20.85 -18.69
N ARG A 256 1.24 21.22 -18.82
CA ARG A 256 0.73 22.00 -19.96
C ARG A 256 1.54 23.24 -20.29
N PRO A 257 1.92 24.11 -19.31
CA PRO A 257 2.73 25.30 -19.61
C PRO A 257 4.14 24.99 -20.15
N LYS A 258 4.64 23.78 -19.89
CA LYS A 258 5.96 23.32 -20.35
C LYS A 258 5.96 22.76 -21.77
N VAL A 259 4.78 22.36 -22.26
CA VAL A 259 4.61 21.78 -23.60
C VAL A 259 4.20 22.84 -24.60
N SER A 260 3.50 23.91 -24.17
CA SER A 260 2.99 24.99 -25.01
C SER A 260 4.06 26.03 -25.41
N ARG A 261 5.27 25.87 -24.94
CA ARG A 261 6.44 26.70 -25.30
C ARG A 261 7.33 25.92 -26.27
#